data_972c6e0caf5c226a0f420b2d5a9c5faa
#
_entry.id   972c6e0caf5c226a0f420b2d5a9c5faa
#
_cell.length_a   1.000
_cell.length_b   1.000
_cell.length_c   1.000
_cell.angle_alpha   90.00
_cell.angle_beta   90.00
_cell.angle_gamma   90.00
#
_symmetry.space_group_name_H-M   'P 1'
#
loop_
_entity.id
_entity.type
_entity.pdbx_description
1 polymer ?
#
loop_
_entity_poly.entity_id
_entity_poly.type
_entity_poly.pdbx_seq_one_letter_code
_entity_poly.pdbx_strand_id
1 'polypeptide(L)'
;MAASPIRRFSQPAVTATIATARLELGLFALVLGVGLLALRTDFGYDGQMMYKVTESLALRHSFQVQDPAWHANEPYAYFGLGVSLLLLPFYGLGALLTGDGTRLIVLYGPLVTALTAWVLFRLLRELGASASRAVAIALIFAFGTLAWHYSTTIFSEPLVALGVTAAIYWLRVYQRDPRRRWLLAAGVATAITLLARWDSVLLIAAPLAVYAVYQIVRARRLSPAVAGLFTFGAPLAAALAANLWYDWLRYGNVFTITTKNALEGSFTTPIWTGLYGLLLSPGAGLIIYVPVLLASAVSLRGFYRQARPEAVLLLSLLALRLLFYARWSSWDGREWGPRYLLPLLPVLLVPLICLPAQRWIRIGTFVLAAVGIGVELLGQLVPYDTTVWPTTAPLVVSTLQLHDAAGSTCLCSWFVDAAASTAMDFDIHFAPLTRQVTLLLQGTVDPSWRAAWPMRGFLLALAAAIAVLLWRSAHRAWFTELYAGPTGSL
;
A
#
# COMPACT_ATOMS: atom_id res chain seq x y z
N MET A 1 -11.88 29.68 30.05
CA MET A 1 -11.85 28.79 28.89
C MET A 1 -12.67 27.54 29.24
N ALA A 2 -13.90 27.48 28.80
CA ALA A 2 -14.85 26.41 29.13
C ALA A 2 -14.50 25.14 28.33
N ALA A 3 -14.32 24.02 29.05
CA ALA A 3 -14.08 22.71 28.46
C ALA A 3 -15.37 22.26 27.74
N SER A 4 -15.27 22.04 26.45
CA SER A 4 -16.35 21.44 25.64
C SER A 4 -16.70 20.04 26.17
N PRO A 5 -17.99 19.71 26.38
CA PRO A 5 -18.39 18.41 26.88
C PRO A 5 -18.06 17.30 25.89
N ILE A 6 -17.27 16.34 26.32
CA ILE A 6 -17.02 15.09 25.59
C ILE A 6 -18.37 14.36 25.45
N ARG A 7 -18.91 14.28 24.23
CA ARG A 7 -20.08 13.43 23.93
C ARG A 7 -19.78 12.00 24.35
N ARG A 8 -20.45 11.52 25.38
CA ARG A 8 -20.44 10.07 25.74
C ARG A 8 -21.11 9.32 24.60
N PHE A 9 -20.31 8.54 23.86
CA PHE A 9 -20.88 7.60 22.88
C PHE A 9 -21.62 6.52 23.65
N SER A 10 -22.94 6.42 23.45
CA SER A 10 -23.76 5.31 23.88
C SER A 10 -23.25 4.01 23.24
N GLN A 11 -23.19 2.90 24.00
CA GLN A 11 -22.84 1.59 23.46
C GLN A 11 -23.82 1.21 22.34
N PRO A 12 -23.36 0.76 21.18
CA PRO A 12 -24.24 0.33 20.12
C PRO A 12 -25.02 -0.91 20.55
N ALA A 13 -26.32 -0.96 20.21
CA ALA A 13 -27.17 -2.12 20.45
C ALA A 13 -26.57 -3.38 19.76
N VAL A 14 -26.82 -4.57 20.30
CA VAL A 14 -26.28 -5.87 19.80
C VAL A 14 -26.57 -6.08 18.32
N THR A 15 -27.74 -5.67 17.82
CA THR A 15 -28.11 -5.71 16.40
C THR A 15 -27.20 -4.85 15.50
N ALA A 16 -26.80 -3.66 15.98
CA ALA A 16 -25.86 -2.80 15.25
C ALA A 16 -24.45 -3.42 15.20
N THR A 17 -24.06 -4.16 16.21
CA THR A 17 -22.75 -4.87 16.27
C THR A 17 -22.71 -6.02 15.25
N ILE A 18 -23.79 -6.81 15.14
CA ILE A 18 -23.89 -7.93 14.17
C ILE A 18 -23.89 -7.40 12.72
N ALA A 19 -24.64 -6.32 12.45
CA ALA A 19 -24.67 -5.70 11.13
C ALA A 19 -23.29 -5.16 10.70
N THR A 20 -22.55 -4.54 11.63
CA THR A 20 -21.19 -4.07 11.38
C THR A 20 -20.21 -5.22 11.10
N ALA A 21 -20.28 -6.31 11.88
CA ALA A 21 -19.43 -7.48 11.67
C ALA A 21 -19.69 -8.15 10.30
N ARG A 22 -20.94 -8.20 9.86
CA ARG A 22 -21.27 -8.69 8.49
C ARG A 22 -20.69 -7.80 7.40
N LEU A 23 -20.71 -6.49 7.58
CA LEU A 23 -20.11 -5.54 6.62
C LEU A 23 -18.58 -5.68 6.59
N GLU A 24 -17.93 -5.83 7.73
CA GLU A 24 -16.49 -6.08 7.83
C GLU A 24 -16.08 -7.36 7.08
N LEU A 25 -16.78 -8.46 7.35
CA LEU A 25 -16.53 -9.75 6.70
C LEU A 25 -16.82 -9.67 5.19
N GLY A 26 -17.92 -9.03 4.80
CA GLY A 26 -18.27 -8.83 3.40
C GLY A 26 -17.25 -7.98 2.63
N LEU A 27 -16.76 -6.89 3.25
CA LEU A 27 -15.70 -6.06 2.69
C LEU A 27 -14.40 -6.86 2.50
N PHE A 28 -13.96 -7.57 3.55
CA PHE A 28 -12.77 -8.39 3.50
C PHE A 28 -12.87 -9.48 2.42
N ALA A 29 -13.98 -10.23 2.40
CA ALA A 29 -14.22 -11.29 1.44
C ALA A 29 -14.29 -10.76 -0.02
N LEU A 30 -14.91 -9.60 -0.23
CA LEU A 30 -14.99 -8.97 -1.55
C LEU A 30 -13.59 -8.57 -2.05
N VAL A 31 -12.81 -7.85 -1.23
CA VAL A 31 -11.47 -7.39 -1.64
C VAL A 31 -10.54 -8.58 -1.87
N LEU A 32 -10.56 -9.57 -0.96
CA LEU A 32 -9.79 -10.80 -1.12
C LEU A 32 -10.22 -11.55 -2.38
N GLY A 33 -11.51 -11.76 -2.59
CA GLY A 33 -12.07 -12.48 -3.74
C GLY A 33 -11.68 -11.85 -5.07
N VAL A 34 -11.82 -10.53 -5.21
CA VAL A 34 -11.39 -9.82 -6.44
C VAL A 34 -9.89 -9.93 -6.65
N GLY A 35 -9.08 -9.80 -5.58
CA GLY A 35 -7.63 -10.00 -5.66
C GLY A 35 -7.26 -11.41 -6.12
N LEU A 36 -7.95 -12.45 -5.59
CA LEU A 36 -7.74 -13.84 -6.01
C LEU A 36 -8.11 -14.10 -7.48
N LEU A 37 -9.06 -13.34 -8.02
CA LEU A 37 -9.46 -13.44 -9.42
C LEU A 37 -8.43 -12.82 -10.37
N ALA A 38 -7.71 -11.83 -9.89
CA ALA A 38 -6.70 -11.10 -10.66
C ALA A 38 -5.28 -11.68 -10.47
N LEU A 39 -5.13 -12.84 -9.80
CA LEU A 39 -3.83 -13.44 -9.51
C LEU A 39 -2.97 -13.58 -10.78
N ARG A 40 -1.70 -13.21 -10.64
CA ARG A 40 -0.64 -13.40 -11.62
C ARG A 40 0.41 -14.36 -11.06
N THR A 41 1.12 -15.02 -11.98
CA THR A 41 2.26 -15.88 -11.63
C THR A 41 3.59 -15.15 -11.74
N ASP A 42 3.58 -13.96 -12.34
CA ASP A 42 4.74 -13.07 -12.38
C ASP A 42 4.77 -12.21 -11.11
N PHE A 43 5.87 -12.29 -10.39
CA PHE A 43 6.05 -11.59 -9.10
C PHE A 43 6.74 -10.25 -9.25
N GLY A 44 7.11 -9.85 -10.46
CA GLY A 44 8.04 -8.76 -10.69
C GLY A 44 9.43 -9.05 -10.09
N TYR A 45 10.42 -8.23 -10.39
CA TYR A 45 11.77 -8.45 -9.91
C TYR A 45 11.88 -8.41 -8.37
N ASP A 46 11.40 -7.34 -7.75
CA ASP A 46 11.47 -7.16 -6.29
C ASP A 46 10.85 -8.38 -5.58
N GLY A 47 9.71 -8.85 -6.11
CA GLY A 47 9.00 -10.00 -5.57
C GLY A 47 9.77 -11.31 -5.74
N GLN A 48 10.40 -11.51 -6.89
CA GLN A 48 11.24 -12.69 -7.12
C GLN A 48 12.42 -12.74 -6.16
N MET A 49 13.09 -11.62 -5.92
CA MET A 49 14.21 -11.55 -4.98
C MET A 49 13.78 -11.87 -3.54
N MET A 50 12.65 -11.30 -3.09
CA MET A 50 12.11 -11.61 -1.76
C MET A 50 11.65 -13.07 -1.64
N TYR A 51 11.06 -13.62 -2.70
CA TYR A 51 10.69 -15.03 -2.78
C TYR A 51 11.91 -15.94 -2.72
N LYS A 52 12.99 -15.66 -3.45
CA LYS A 52 14.24 -16.45 -3.43
C LYS A 52 14.85 -16.53 -2.04
N VAL A 53 14.79 -15.46 -1.24
CA VAL A 53 15.18 -15.51 0.18
C VAL A 53 14.27 -16.46 0.97
N THR A 54 12.96 -16.42 0.74
CA THR A 54 11.99 -17.34 1.38
C THR A 54 12.29 -18.79 1.04
N GLU A 55 12.49 -19.10 -0.23
CA GLU A 55 12.84 -20.44 -0.72
C GLU A 55 14.16 -20.94 -0.10
N SER A 56 15.16 -20.07 -0.05
CA SER A 56 16.44 -20.39 0.56
C SER A 56 16.35 -20.68 2.05
N LEU A 57 15.56 -19.88 2.78
CA LEU A 57 15.28 -20.12 4.19
C LEU A 57 14.55 -21.44 4.41
N ALA A 58 13.55 -21.75 3.58
CA ALA A 58 12.76 -22.97 3.71
C ALA A 58 13.55 -24.25 3.37
N LEU A 59 14.40 -24.22 2.32
CA LEU A 59 15.07 -25.40 1.80
C LEU A 59 16.50 -25.58 2.31
N ARG A 60 17.20 -24.47 2.57
CA ARG A 60 18.64 -24.47 2.88
C ARG A 60 18.97 -23.88 4.26
N HIS A 61 17.97 -23.34 4.97
CA HIS A 61 18.17 -22.61 6.24
C HIS A 61 19.21 -21.47 6.13
N SER A 62 19.23 -20.82 4.96
CA SER A 62 20.21 -19.79 4.61
C SER A 62 19.53 -18.54 4.04
N PHE A 63 20.10 -17.37 4.30
CA PHE A 63 19.71 -16.11 3.67
C PHE A 63 20.37 -15.87 2.32
N GLN A 64 21.33 -16.72 1.93
CA GLN A 64 21.99 -16.61 0.64
C GLN A 64 21.08 -17.11 -0.47
N VAL A 65 20.94 -16.30 -1.52
CA VAL A 65 20.18 -16.63 -2.72
C VAL A 65 21.13 -17.32 -3.71
N GLN A 66 20.79 -18.52 -4.12
CA GLN A 66 21.52 -19.25 -5.15
C GLN A 66 20.84 -19.02 -6.50
N ASP A 67 21.15 -17.91 -7.13
CA ASP A 67 20.73 -17.67 -8.51
C ASP A 67 21.81 -16.83 -9.21
N PRO A 68 22.72 -17.50 -9.95
CA PRO A 68 23.84 -16.81 -10.60
C PRO A 68 23.42 -15.80 -11.68
N ALA A 69 22.17 -15.89 -12.19
CA ALA A 69 21.66 -14.97 -13.22
C ALA A 69 21.44 -13.54 -12.67
N TRP A 70 21.31 -13.38 -11.36
CA TRP A 70 20.90 -12.11 -10.77
C TRP A 70 22.02 -11.31 -10.13
N HIS A 71 23.03 -11.97 -9.55
CA HIS A 71 24.19 -11.32 -8.94
C HIS A 71 25.38 -12.29 -8.92
N ALA A 72 26.15 -12.31 -9.99
CA ALA A 72 27.32 -13.20 -10.11
C ALA A 72 28.32 -13.09 -8.94
N ASN A 73 28.27 -12.01 -8.15
CA ASN A 73 29.21 -11.74 -7.06
C ASN A 73 28.53 -11.47 -5.69
N GLU A 74 27.21 -11.44 -5.58
CA GLU A 74 26.52 -11.13 -4.33
C GLU A 74 25.50 -12.22 -3.97
N PRO A 75 25.77 -13.02 -2.90
CA PRO A 75 24.90 -14.12 -2.52
C PRO A 75 23.61 -13.67 -1.79
N TYR A 76 23.39 -12.39 -1.57
CA TYR A 76 22.28 -11.88 -0.77
C TYR A 76 21.40 -10.92 -1.54
N ALA A 77 20.07 -11.06 -1.36
CA ALA A 77 19.11 -10.05 -1.80
C ALA A 77 19.23 -8.79 -0.93
N TYR A 78 19.03 -7.61 -1.54
CA TYR A 78 19.15 -6.33 -0.85
C TYR A 78 17.85 -5.82 -0.18
N PHE A 79 16.75 -6.56 -0.29
CA PHE A 79 15.48 -6.19 0.34
C PHE A 79 15.46 -6.48 1.85
N GLY A 80 14.50 -5.84 2.57
CA GLY A 80 14.24 -6.14 3.97
C GLY A 80 13.63 -7.53 4.17
N LEU A 81 13.83 -8.10 5.35
CA LEU A 81 13.38 -9.46 5.68
C LEU A 81 11.85 -9.62 5.81
N GLY A 82 11.11 -8.53 6.05
CA GLY A 82 9.71 -8.61 6.47
C GLY A 82 8.82 -9.40 5.53
N VAL A 83 8.93 -9.16 4.22
CA VAL A 83 8.14 -9.89 3.22
C VAL A 83 8.61 -11.34 3.13
N SER A 84 9.90 -11.59 3.03
CA SER A 84 10.46 -12.95 2.93
C SER A 84 10.06 -13.84 4.11
N LEU A 85 10.05 -13.30 5.33
CA LEU A 85 9.59 -14.03 6.52
C LEU A 85 8.08 -14.27 6.50
N LEU A 86 7.29 -13.29 6.02
CA LEU A 86 5.84 -13.43 5.91
C LEU A 86 5.44 -14.45 4.84
N LEU A 87 6.24 -14.64 3.80
CA LEU A 87 6.00 -15.64 2.75
C LEU A 87 6.28 -17.08 3.22
N LEU A 88 7.09 -17.31 4.27
CA LEU A 88 7.43 -18.65 4.75
C LEU A 88 6.22 -19.55 5.04
N PRO A 89 5.19 -19.12 5.78
CA PRO A 89 4.00 -19.95 6.00
C PRO A 89 3.25 -20.28 4.71
N PHE A 90 3.18 -19.36 3.75
CA PHE A 90 2.56 -19.64 2.44
C PHE A 90 3.37 -20.65 1.65
N TYR A 91 4.70 -20.51 1.64
CA TYR A 91 5.61 -21.46 1.00
C TYR A 91 5.47 -22.86 1.62
N GLY A 92 5.53 -22.96 2.96
CA GLY A 92 5.40 -24.23 3.65
C GLY A 92 4.06 -24.91 3.42
N LEU A 93 2.95 -24.16 3.47
CA LEU A 93 1.62 -24.67 3.14
C LEU A 93 1.50 -25.08 1.66
N GLY A 94 2.08 -24.32 0.74
CA GLY A 94 2.13 -24.65 -0.68
C GLY A 94 2.84 -25.96 -0.92
N ALA A 95 4.05 -26.11 -0.36
CA ALA A 95 4.82 -27.34 -0.44
C ALA A 95 4.07 -28.55 0.16
N LEU A 96 3.42 -28.37 1.32
CA LEU A 96 2.66 -29.42 1.98
C LEU A 96 1.41 -29.87 1.21
N LEU A 97 0.64 -28.91 0.67
CA LEU A 97 -0.65 -29.21 0.06
C LEU A 97 -0.57 -29.57 -1.43
N THR A 98 0.43 -29.04 -2.13
CA THR A 98 0.51 -29.17 -3.60
C THR A 98 1.84 -29.74 -4.10
N GLY A 99 2.79 -29.99 -3.21
CA GLY A 99 4.16 -30.36 -3.56
C GLY A 99 5.01 -29.22 -4.11
N ASP A 100 4.46 -27.99 -4.18
CA ASP A 100 5.10 -26.82 -4.76
C ASP A 100 4.89 -25.61 -3.86
N GLY A 101 5.96 -25.13 -3.21
CA GLY A 101 5.93 -23.98 -2.30
C GLY A 101 5.51 -22.67 -2.98
N THR A 102 5.69 -22.56 -4.30
CA THR A 102 5.39 -21.31 -5.03
C THR A 102 3.90 -21.03 -5.16
N ARG A 103 3.07 -22.10 -5.16
CA ARG A 103 1.63 -21.97 -5.49
C ARG A 103 0.81 -21.12 -4.56
N LEU A 104 1.15 -21.07 -3.27
CA LEU A 104 0.38 -20.28 -2.31
C LEU A 104 1.00 -18.92 -1.99
N ILE A 105 2.21 -18.63 -2.40
CA ILE A 105 2.81 -17.30 -2.16
C ILE A 105 2.09 -16.18 -2.89
N VAL A 106 1.42 -16.48 -4.00
CA VAL A 106 0.58 -15.54 -4.76
C VAL A 106 -0.58 -14.97 -3.92
N LEU A 107 -0.96 -15.64 -2.83
CA LEU A 107 -2.01 -15.17 -1.90
C LEU A 107 -1.57 -13.99 -1.04
N TYR A 108 -0.27 -13.70 -0.96
CA TYR A 108 0.27 -12.62 -0.15
C TYR A 108 -0.36 -11.28 -0.48
N GLY A 109 -0.31 -10.84 -1.73
CA GLY A 109 -0.78 -9.52 -2.16
C GLY A 109 -2.28 -9.32 -1.91
N PRO A 110 -3.18 -10.24 -2.36
CA PRO A 110 -4.61 -10.15 -2.10
C PRO A 110 -4.93 -10.10 -0.60
N LEU A 111 -4.27 -10.94 0.20
CA LEU A 111 -4.52 -11.01 1.65
C LEU A 111 -4.09 -9.71 2.35
N VAL A 112 -2.89 -9.19 2.05
CA VAL A 112 -2.38 -7.95 2.65
C VAL A 112 -3.28 -6.77 2.27
N THR A 113 -3.75 -6.70 1.03
CA THR A 113 -4.65 -5.63 0.56
C THR A 113 -6.02 -5.73 1.24
N ALA A 114 -6.59 -6.93 1.35
CA ALA A 114 -7.86 -7.14 2.04
C ALA A 114 -7.78 -6.81 3.53
N LEU A 115 -6.69 -7.19 4.20
CA LEU A 115 -6.42 -6.81 5.60
C LEU A 115 -6.26 -5.29 5.74
N THR A 116 -5.59 -4.63 4.81
CA THR A 116 -5.43 -3.17 4.82
C THR A 116 -6.78 -2.46 4.68
N ALA A 117 -7.62 -2.91 3.74
CA ALA A 117 -8.98 -2.38 3.55
C ALA A 117 -9.85 -2.58 4.80
N TRP A 118 -9.75 -3.73 5.43
CA TRP A 118 -10.46 -4.04 6.68
C TRP A 118 -9.99 -3.16 7.85
N VAL A 119 -8.67 -3.01 8.03
CA VAL A 119 -8.11 -2.14 9.08
C VAL A 119 -8.45 -0.67 8.81
N LEU A 120 -8.39 -0.23 7.54
CA LEU A 120 -8.81 1.11 7.14
C LEU A 120 -10.28 1.35 7.49
N PHE A 121 -11.18 0.41 7.17
CA PHE A 121 -12.58 0.49 7.58
C PHE A 121 -12.70 0.72 9.09
N ARG A 122 -12.00 -0.06 9.91
CA ARG A 122 -12.00 0.08 11.37
C ARG A 122 -11.45 1.43 11.84
N LEU A 123 -10.36 1.90 11.24
CA LEU A 123 -9.79 3.21 11.52
C LEU A 123 -10.80 4.34 11.23
N LEU A 124 -11.47 4.28 10.09
CA LEU A 124 -12.49 5.26 9.71
C LEU A 124 -13.67 5.26 10.69
N ARG A 125 -14.09 4.07 11.16
CA ARG A 125 -15.12 3.93 12.20
C ARG A 125 -14.69 4.53 13.55
N GLU A 126 -13.44 4.32 13.95
CA GLU A 126 -12.85 4.94 15.15
C GLU A 126 -12.77 6.47 15.04
N LEU A 127 -12.64 7.00 13.82
CA LEU A 127 -12.63 8.45 13.55
C LEU A 127 -14.05 9.03 13.37
N GLY A 128 -15.10 8.22 13.55
CA GLY A 128 -16.51 8.66 13.54
C GLY A 128 -17.20 8.59 12.20
N ALA A 129 -16.63 7.93 11.19
CA ALA A 129 -17.32 7.70 9.92
C ALA A 129 -18.54 6.79 10.09
N SER A 130 -19.63 6.99 9.33
CA SER A 130 -20.69 6.00 9.22
C SER A 130 -20.17 4.72 8.55
N ALA A 131 -20.80 3.57 8.82
CA ALA A 131 -20.36 2.28 8.26
C ALA A 131 -20.33 2.31 6.72
N SER A 132 -21.34 2.90 6.12
CA SER A 132 -21.45 3.07 4.67
C SER A 132 -20.31 3.91 4.07
N ARG A 133 -19.97 5.03 4.73
CA ARG A 133 -18.85 5.88 4.29
C ARG A 133 -17.51 5.16 4.45
N ALA A 134 -17.32 4.43 5.55
CA ALA A 134 -16.12 3.65 5.79
C ALA A 134 -15.95 2.53 4.75
N VAL A 135 -17.02 1.81 4.37
CA VAL A 135 -17.01 0.83 3.28
C VAL A 135 -16.64 1.49 1.95
N ALA A 136 -17.29 2.61 1.60
CA ALA A 136 -17.02 3.30 0.35
C ALA A 136 -15.55 3.73 0.23
N ILE A 137 -14.97 4.32 1.28
CA ILE A 137 -13.56 4.74 1.29
C ILE A 137 -12.62 3.53 1.21
N ALA A 138 -12.94 2.43 1.92
CA ALA A 138 -12.15 1.20 1.88
C ALA A 138 -12.20 0.54 0.48
N LEU A 139 -13.33 0.58 -0.22
CA LEU A 139 -13.45 0.10 -1.60
C LEU A 139 -12.71 1.01 -2.58
N ILE A 140 -12.76 2.34 -2.39
CA ILE A 140 -11.95 3.28 -3.18
C ILE A 140 -10.46 2.98 -2.98
N PHE A 141 -10.02 2.71 -1.74
CA PHE A 141 -8.65 2.28 -1.49
C PHE A 141 -8.31 1.01 -2.26
N ALA A 142 -9.14 -0.03 -2.14
CA ALA A 142 -8.84 -1.34 -2.69
C ALA A 142 -8.83 -1.37 -4.23
N PHE A 143 -9.69 -0.59 -4.89
CA PHE A 143 -9.93 -0.70 -6.34
C PHE A 143 -9.67 0.58 -7.13
N GLY A 144 -9.65 1.73 -6.49
CA GLY A 144 -9.43 3.04 -7.13
C GLY A 144 -8.06 3.64 -6.81
N THR A 145 -7.12 2.84 -6.32
CA THR A 145 -5.74 3.22 -6.05
C THR A 145 -4.77 2.12 -6.46
N LEU A 146 -3.49 2.41 -6.44
CA LEU A 146 -2.41 1.45 -6.73
C LEU A 146 -2.53 0.13 -5.94
N ALA A 147 -3.32 0.11 -4.86
CA ALA A 147 -3.52 -1.09 -4.05
C ALA A 147 -4.04 -2.28 -4.86
N TRP A 148 -4.86 -2.05 -5.90
CA TRP A 148 -5.36 -3.13 -6.75
C TRP A 148 -4.24 -3.75 -7.57
N HIS A 149 -3.46 -2.94 -8.29
CA HIS A 149 -2.32 -3.45 -9.07
C HIS A 149 -1.35 -4.23 -8.19
N TYR A 150 -0.92 -3.62 -7.07
CA TYR A 150 0.03 -4.25 -6.15
C TYR A 150 -0.56 -5.39 -5.30
N SER A 151 -1.88 -5.63 -5.36
CA SER A 151 -2.49 -6.82 -4.77
C SER A 151 -2.17 -8.10 -5.53
N THR A 152 -1.71 -8.01 -6.78
CA THR A 152 -1.42 -9.16 -7.64
C THR A 152 0.08 -9.44 -7.80
N THR A 153 0.91 -8.69 -7.08
CA THR A 153 2.38 -8.77 -7.10
C THR A 153 2.93 -8.99 -5.68
N ILE A 154 4.21 -9.30 -5.58
CA ILE A 154 4.89 -9.42 -4.28
C ILE A 154 5.80 -8.21 -4.10
N PHE A 155 5.31 -7.19 -3.39
CA PHE A 155 6.06 -5.97 -3.06
C PHE A 155 6.00 -5.69 -1.56
N SER A 156 6.96 -4.93 -1.06
CA SER A 156 7.02 -4.54 0.35
C SER A 156 6.07 -3.39 0.71
N GLU A 157 5.72 -2.54 -0.25
CA GLU A 157 4.89 -1.36 -0.07
C GLU A 157 3.47 -1.68 0.45
N PRO A 158 2.77 -2.72 -0.03
CA PRO A 158 1.48 -3.13 0.55
C PRO A 158 1.58 -3.53 2.03
N LEU A 159 2.66 -4.22 2.42
CA LEU A 159 2.89 -4.61 3.81
C LEU A 159 3.13 -3.38 4.70
N VAL A 160 3.88 -2.40 4.20
CA VAL A 160 4.08 -1.12 4.90
C VAL A 160 2.74 -0.37 5.02
N ALA A 161 1.88 -0.36 3.98
CA ALA A 161 0.55 0.25 4.04
C ALA A 161 -0.33 -0.37 5.13
N LEU A 162 -0.31 -1.71 5.24
CA LEU A 162 -0.99 -2.44 6.32
C LEU A 162 -0.43 -2.02 7.69
N GLY A 163 0.89 -2.02 7.84
CA GLY A 163 1.56 -1.68 9.10
C GLY A 163 1.25 -0.25 9.58
N VAL A 164 1.35 0.75 8.68
CA VAL A 164 1.01 2.16 8.98
C VAL A 164 -0.45 2.29 9.40
N THR A 165 -1.36 1.72 8.62
CA THR A 165 -2.80 1.83 8.87
C THR A 165 -3.17 1.16 10.20
N ALA A 166 -2.61 -0.03 10.47
CA ALA A 166 -2.83 -0.75 11.71
C ALA A 166 -2.23 -0.03 12.93
N ALA A 167 -1.03 0.54 12.80
CA ALA A 167 -0.42 1.31 13.89
C ALA A 167 -1.28 2.51 14.28
N ILE A 168 -1.75 3.29 13.31
CA ILE A 168 -2.64 4.43 13.58
C ILE A 168 -3.96 3.96 14.20
N TYR A 169 -4.55 2.88 13.69
CA TYR A 169 -5.77 2.30 14.24
C TYR A 169 -5.60 1.91 15.72
N TRP A 170 -4.55 1.15 16.05
CA TRP A 170 -4.34 0.72 17.43
C TRP A 170 -4.00 1.87 18.39
N LEU A 171 -3.28 2.89 17.93
CA LEU A 171 -3.04 4.10 18.71
C LEU A 171 -4.34 4.88 18.97
N ARG A 172 -5.28 4.89 18.03
CA ARG A 172 -6.62 5.46 18.22
C ARG A 172 -7.45 4.64 19.21
N VAL A 173 -7.41 3.30 19.11
CA VAL A 173 -8.08 2.41 20.08
C VAL A 173 -7.50 2.63 21.47
N TYR A 174 -6.17 2.78 21.60
CA TYR A 174 -5.52 3.08 22.89
C TYR A 174 -6.00 4.40 23.50
N GLN A 175 -6.27 5.41 22.71
CA GLN A 175 -6.80 6.68 23.23
C GLN A 175 -8.16 6.50 23.92
N ARG A 176 -9.00 5.60 23.43
CA ARG A 176 -10.31 5.31 24.01
C ARG A 176 -10.24 4.29 25.17
N ASP A 177 -9.43 3.26 24.99
CA ASP A 177 -9.21 2.17 25.96
C ASP A 177 -7.70 2.05 26.23
N PRO A 178 -7.16 2.72 27.28
CA PRO A 178 -5.72 2.85 27.49
C PRO A 178 -5.08 1.57 28.06
N ARG A 179 -5.26 0.43 27.40
CA ARG A 179 -4.64 -0.85 27.72
C ARG A 179 -3.34 -1.05 26.94
N ARG A 180 -2.29 -1.50 27.61
CA ARG A 180 -0.95 -1.72 27.02
C ARG A 180 -0.96 -2.63 25.79
N ARG A 181 -1.90 -3.60 25.72
CA ARG A 181 -2.03 -4.47 24.55
C ARG A 181 -2.21 -3.71 23.22
N TRP A 182 -2.86 -2.55 23.25
CA TRP A 182 -3.06 -1.73 22.07
C TRP A 182 -1.80 -0.98 21.66
N LEU A 183 -0.97 -0.58 22.64
CA LEU A 183 0.37 -0.03 22.36
C LEU A 183 1.30 -1.12 21.81
N LEU A 184 1.23 -2.33 22.36
CA LEU A 184 1.99 -3.46 21.81
C LEU A 184 1.58 -3.76 20.37
N ALA A 185 0.27 -3.82 20.09
CA ALA A 185 -0.24 -4.04 18.74
C ALA A 185 0.20 -2.94 17.76
N ALA A 186 0.18 -1.66 18.18
CA ALA A 186 0.69 -0.55 17.40
C ALA A 186 2.20 -0.65 17.18
N GLY A 187 2.96 -1.03 18.21
CA GLY A 187 4.40 -1.24 18.13
C GLY A 187 4.77 -2.38 17.16
N VAL A 188 4.07 -3.51 17.23
CA VAL A 188 4.24 -4.65 16.30
C VAL A 188 3.91 -4.23 14.87
N ALA A 189 2.80 -3.53 14.65
CA ALA A 189 2.42 -3.03 13.33
C ALA A 189 3.49 -2.08 12.76
N THR A 190 4.07 -1.20 13.59
CA THR A 190 5.18 -0.33 13.17
C THR A 190 6.46 -1.13 12.91
N ALA A 191 6.77 -2.13 13.75
CA ALA A 191 7.93 -3.01 13.57
C ALA A 191 7.90 -3.78 12.25
N ILE A 192 6.71 -4.24 11.81
CA ILE A 192 6.52 -4.86 10.50
C ILE A 192 6.94 -3.93 9.37
N THR A 193 6.66 -2.62 9.48
CA THR A 193 7.10 -1.66 8.45
C THR A 193 8.63 -1.54 8.39
N LEU A 194 9.31 -1.61 9.54
CA LEU A 194 10.77 -1.57 9.62
C LEU A 194 11.39 -2.82 9.00
N LEU A 195 10.85 -4.01 9.30
CA LEU A 195 11.33 -5.27 8.72
C LEU A 195 11.10 -5.33 7.21
N ALA A 196 10.03 -4.71 6.72
CA ALA A 196 9.73 -4.68 5.30
C ALA A 196 10.65 -3.72 4.53
N ARG A 197 10.97 -2.53 5.11
CA ARG A 197 11.74 -1.49 4.43
C ARG A 197 12.57 -0.64 5.38
N TRP A 198 13.84 -0.47 5.07
CA TRP A 198 14.76 0.38 5.84
C TRP A 198 14.35 1.87 5.91
N ASP A 199 13.86 2.43 4.80
CA ASP A 199 13.37 3.82 4.75
C ASP A 199 12.24 4.08 5.75
N SER A 200 11.53 3.03 6.16
CA SER A 200 10.45 3.13 7.16
C SER A 200 10.93 3.57 8.55
N VAL A 201 12.22 3.45 8.87
CA VAL A 201 12.79 3.96 10.13
C VAL A 201 12.52 5.46 10.25
N LEU A 202 12.88 6.23 9.24
CA LEU A 202 12.74 7.68 9.22
C LEU A 202 11.34 8.12 8.76
N LEU A 203 10.83 7.49 7.69
CA LEU A 203 9.65 7.99 6.98
C LEU A 203 8.33 7.54 7.63
N ILE A 204 8.36 6.50 8.44
CA ILE A 204 7.16 5.89 9.06
C ILE A 204 7.29 5.80 10.58
N ALA A 205 8.31 5.11 11.09
CA ALA A 205 8.41 4.82 12.52
C ALA A 205 8.66 6.08 13.36
N ALA A 206 9.46 7.02 12.88
CA ALA A 206 9.70 8.26 13.61
C ALA A 206 8.43 9.11 13.79
N PRO A 207 7.63 9.43 12.75
CA PRO A 207 6.35 10.13 12.92
C PRO A 207 5.35 9.36 13.80
N LEU A 208 5.27 8.01 13.63
CA LEU A 208 4.39 7.18 14.45
C LEU A 208 4.82 7.15 15.91
N ALA A 209 6.14 7.15 16.20
CA ALA A 209 6.66 7.23 17.56
C ALA A 209 6.30 8.56 18.22
N VAL A 210 6.44 9.68 17.51
CA VAL A 210 6.00 11.01 18.00
C VAL A 210 4.50 10.99 18.29
N TYR A 211 3.69 10.41 17.40
CA TYR A 211 2.25 10.29 17.60
C TYR A 211 1.92 9.36 18.78
N ALA A 212 2.64 8.24 18.96
CA ALA A 212 2.46 7.34 20.08
C ALA A 212 2.80 8.03 21.42
N VAL A 213 3.91 8.76 21.48
CA VAL A 213 4.27 9.59 22.66
C VAL A 213 3.14 10.58 22.98
N TYR A 214 2.65 11.30 21.96
CA TYR A 214 1.52 12.22 22.15
C TYR A 214 0.29 11.51 22.74
N GLN A 215 -0.07 10.33 22.25
CA GLN A 215 -1.23 9.57 22.75
C GLN A 215 -1.03 9.05 24.17
N ILE A 216 0.20 8.59 24.50
CA ILE A 216 0.56 8.12 25.84
C ILE A 216 0.50 9.26 26.86
N VAL A 217 1.08 10.41 26.53
CA VAL A 217 1.08 11.59 27.41
C VAL A 217 -0.33 12.13 27.62
N ARG A 218 -1.15 12.16 26.56
CA ARG A 218 -2.55 12.61 26.64
C ARG A 218 -3.42 11.73 27.52
N ALA A 219 -3.10 10.44 27.67
CA ALA A 219 -3.80 9.53 28.58
C ALA A 219 -3.58 9.82 30.08
N ARG A 220 -2.79 10.87 30.43
CA ARG A 220 -2.60 11.49 31.74
C ARG A 220 -2.13 10.57 32.89
N ARG A 221 -1.26 9.61 32.63
CA ARG A 221 -0.68 8.78 33.69
C ARG A 221 0.84 8.72 33.55
N LEU A 222 1.59 9.50 34.35
CA LEU A 222 3.06 9.59 34.27
C LEU A 222 3.79 8.26 34.53
N SER A 223 3.44 7.53 35.59
CA SER A 223 4.07 6.24 35.90
C SER A 223 3.81 5.14 34.84
N PRO A 224 2.60 5.00 34.27
CA PRO A 224 2.38 4.11 33.12
C PRO A 224 2.91 4.64 31.80
N ALA A 225 3.32 5.92 31.67
CA ALA A 225 3.84 6.46 30.43
C ALA A 225 5.18 5.80 30.02
N VAL A 226 6.12 5.66 30.93
CA VAL A 226 7.42 5.00 30.68
C VAL A 226 7.19 3.54 30.24
N ALA A 227 6.37 2.80 30.98
CA ALA A 227 6.03 1.44 30.59
C ALA A 227 5.25 1.34 29.27
N GLY A 228 4.46 2.38 28.93
CA GLY A 228 3.80 2.51 27.63
C GLY A 228 4.79 2.70 26.49
N LEU A 229 5.80 3.56 26.69
CA LEU A 229 6.88 3.78 25.72
C LEU A 229 7.68 2.49 25.49
N PHE A 230 8.03 1.76 26.54
CA PHE A 230 8.68 0.46 26.40
C PHE A 230 7.79 -0.55 25.65
N THR A 231 6.49 -0.59 25.97
CA THR A 231 5.55 -1.53 25.30
C THR A 231 5.43 -1.25 23.80
N PHE A 232 5.40 0.03 23.39
CA PHE A 232 5.39 0.42 21.99
C PHE A 232 6.78 0.23 21.35
N GLY A 233 7.84 0.64 22.03
CA GLY A 233 9.19 0.71 21.49
C GLY A 233 9.92 -0.64 21.42
N ALA A 234 9.59 -1.62 22.28
CA ALA A 234 10.28 -2.89 22.29
C ALA A 234 10.19 -3.67 20.96
N PRO A 235 9.01 -3.78 20.31
CA PRO A 235 8.93 -4.39 18.97
C PRO A 235 9.75 -3.62 17.93
N LEU A 236 9.79 -2.29 18.00
CA LEU A 236 10.58 -1.46 17.08
C LEU A 236 12.08 -1.72 17.28
N ALA A 237 12.53 -1.77 18.53
CA ALA A 237 13.92 -2.07 18.86
C ALA A 237 14.32 -3.46 18.38
N ALA A 238 13.45 -4.45 18.55
CA ALA A 238 13.69 -5.81 18.05
C ALA A 238 13.77 -5.85 16.52
N ALA A 239 12.87 -5.16 15.81
CA ALA A 239 12.90 -5.08 14.36
C ALA A 239 14.15 -4.35 13.84
N LEU A 240 14.56 -3.25 14.50
CA LEU A 240 15.78 -2.54 14.18
C LEU A 240 17.01 -3.42 14.41
N ALA A 241 17.08 -4.11 15.54
CA ALA A 241 18.17 -5.03 15.84
C ALA A 241 18.25 -6.18 14.80
N ALA A 242 17.09 -6.72 14.39
CA ALA A 242 17.03 -7.73 13.34
C ALA A 242 17.54 -7.21 11.98
N ASN A 243 17.18 -5.98 11.60
CA ASN A 243 17.68 -5.36 10.37
C ASN A 243 19.20 -5.12 10.44
N LEU A 244 19.71 -4.55 11.55
CA LEU A 244 21.16 -4.33 11.74
C LEU A 244 21.94 -5.64 11.73
N TRP A 245 21.41 -6.69 12.39
CA TRP A 245 22.00 -8.03 12.34
C TRP A 245 22.00 -8.60 10.92
N TYR A 246 20.92 -8.43 10.17
CA TYR A 246 20.81 -8.90 8.79
C TYR A 246 21.78 -8.15 7.85
N ASP A 247 21.99 -6.85 8.06
CA ASP A 247 22.97 -6.08 7.30
C ASP A 247 24.40 -6.51 7.65
N TRP A 248 24.67 -6.74 8.94
CA TRP A 248 25.95 -7.30 9.36
C TRP A 248 26.20 -8.68 8.73
N LEU A 249 25.21 -9.55 8.70
CA LEU A 249 25.31 -10.87 8.07
C LEU A 249 25.61 -10.78 6.58
N ARG A 250 24.96 -9.84 5.88
CA ARG A 250 25.10 -9.66 4.42
C ARG A 250 26.42 -9.01 4.02
N TYR A 251 26.82 -7.99 4.74
CA TYR A 251 27.86 -7.04 4.32
C TYR A 251 29.03 -6.93 5.30
N GLY A 252 29.00 -7.62 6.43
CA GLY A 252 29.99 -7.49 7.49
C GLY A 252 29.98 -6.14 8.22
N ASN A 253 29.00 -5.26 7.91
CA ASN A 253 28.87 -3.94 8.49
C ASN A 253 27.38 -3.59 8.65
N VAL A 254 26.98 -3.14 9.84
CA VAL A 254 25.61 -2.78 10.18
C VAL A 254 25.11 -1.49 9.51
N PHE A 255 26.01 -0.65 9.00
CA PHE A 255 25.67 0.62 8.36
C PHE A 255 25.83 0.61 6.84
N THR A 256 26.21 -0.52 6.26
CA THR A 256 26.24 -0.66 4.81
C THR A 256 24.80 -0.77 4.30
N ILE A 257 24.22 0.36 3.99
CA ILE A 257 22.96 0.41 3.25
C ILE A 257 23.30 0.03 1.81
N THR A 258 23.38 -1.26 1.60
CA THR A 258 23.40 -2.00 0.33
C THR A 258 24.14 -1.41 -0.88
N THR A 259 24.75 -2.27 -1.64
CA THR A 259 25.12 -2.08 -3.06
C THR A 259 23.98 -1.51 -3.93
N LYS A 260 22.72 -1.66 -3.53
CA LYS A 260 21.60 -0.94 -4.13
C LYS A 260 21.83 0.57 -4.15
N ASN A 261 22.39 1.16 -3.09
CA ASN A 261 22.73 2.58 -3.08
C ASN A 261 23.85 2.95 -4.06
N ALA A 262 24.77 2.04 -4.32
CA ALA A 262 25.82 2.24 -5.31
C ALA A 262 25.32 2.06 -6.76
N LEU A 263 24.32 1.17 -6.96
CA LEU A 263 23.78 0.83 -8.28
C LEU A 263 22.53 1.65 -8.64
N GLU A 264 21.68 1.99 -7.65
CA GLU A 264 20.37 2.59 -7.91
C GLU A 264 20.20 4.00 -7.35
N GLY A 265 21.06 4.48 -6.43
CA GLY A 265 20.55 5.64 -5.77
C GLY A 265 21.51 6.54 -5.06
N SER A 266 21.64 7.68 -5.61
CA SER A 266 22.11 8.88 -4.94
C SER A 266 20.95 9.86 -4.81
N PHE A 267 21.02 10.77 -3.82
CA PHE A 267 20.07 11.87 -3.67
C PHE A 267 20.43 13.03 -4.63
N THR A 268 20.46 12.72 -5.95
CA THR A 268 20.92 13.62 -6.99
C THR A 268 19.81 14.29 -7.78
N THR A 269 18.58 13.74 -7.74
CA THR A 269 17.44 14.32 -8.46
C THR A 269 17.15 15.75 -7.96
N PRO A 270 17.02 16.75 -8.84
CA PRO A 270 16.53 18.07 -8.45
C PRO A 270 15.16 17.94 -7.79
N ILE A 271 14.99 18.54 -6.62
CA ILE A 271 13.79 18.33 -5.79
C ILE A 271 12.48 18.65 -6.53
N TRP A 272 12.49 19.69 -7.39
CA TRP A 272 11.30 20.08 -8.13
C TRP A 272 10.94 19.08 -9.23
N THR A 273 11.95 18.47 -9.86
CA THR A 273 11.77 17.37 -10.83
C THR A 273 11.12 16.18 -10.17
N GLY A 274 11.65 15.73 -9.01
CA GLY A 274 11.07 14.61 -8.29
C GLY A 274 9.70 14.90 -7.70
N LEU A 275 9.45 16.11 -7.18
CA LEU A 275 8.11 16.50 -6.70
C LEU A 275 7.08 16.54 -7.83
N TYR A 276 7.43 17.15 -8.98
CA TYR A 276 6.57 17.12 -10.16
C TYR A 276 6.34 15.68 -10.63
N GLY A 277 7.42 14.91 -10.71
CA GLY A 277 7.39 13.50 -11.09
C GLY A 277 6.42 12.69 -10.23
N LEU A 278 6.61 12.69 -8.91
CA LEU A 278 5.80 11.94 -7.96
C LEU A 278 4.34 12.40 -7.85
N LEU A 279 4.06 13.68 -8.15
CA LEU A 279 2.71 14.22 -7.97
C LEU A 279 1.92 14.32 -9.27
N LEU A 280 2.55 14.73 -10.37
CA LEU A 280 1.84 15.22 -11.56
C LEU A 280 2.33 14.63 -12.88
N SER A 281 3.48 13.90 -12.93
CA SER A 281 4.00 13.41 -14.20
C SER A 281 3.07 12.37 -14.85
N PRO A 282 3.01 12.31 -16.19
CA PRO A 282 2.21 11.31 -16.89
C PRO A 282 2.60 9.87 -16.56
N GLY A 283 3.90 9.63 -16.30
CA GLY A 283 4.44 8.28 -16.05
C GLY A 283 4.25 7.76 -14.66
N ALA A 284 4.38 8.63 -13.63
CA ALA A 284 4.37 8.20 -12.23
C ALA A 284 3.63 9.16 -11.29
N GLY A 285 2.81 10.08 -11.81
CA GLY A 285 2.14 11.12 -11.01
C GLY A 285 1.01 10.60 -10.15
N LEU A 286 1.09 10.83 -8.84
CA LEU A 286 0.10 10.39 -7.85
C LEU A 286 -1.34 10.79 -8.20
N ILE A 287 -1.53 12.02 -8.69
CA ILE A 287 -2.87 12.53 -9.04
C ILE A 287 -3.41 11.87 -10.31
N ILE A 288 -2.53 11.44 -11.21
CA ILE A 288 -2.90 10.73 -12.45
C ILE A 288 -3.40 9.33 -12.12
N TYR A 289 -2.65 8.60 -11.26
CA TYR A 289 -2.98 7.23 -10.89
C TYR A 289 -4.04 7.12 -9.79
N VAL A 290 -4.14 8.12 -8.91
CA VAL A 290 -5.09 8.12 -7.78
C VAL A 290 -5.84 9.46 -7.72
N PRO A 291 -6.64 9.80 -8.74
CA PRO A 291 -7.24 11.13 -8.87
C PRO A 291 -8.21 11.48 -7.72
N VAL A 292 -8.77 10.50 -7.03
CA VAL A 292 -9.65 10.71 -5.86
C VAL A 292 -8.96 11.43 -4.69
N LEU A 293 -7.62 11.48 -4.67
CA LEU A 293 -6.87 12.26 -3.67
C LEU A 293 -7.12 13.77 -3.77
N LEU A 294 -7.57 14.28 -4.92
CA LEU A 294 -8.04 15.66 -5.04
C LEU A 294 -9.25 15.92 -4.12
N ALA A 295 -10.19 14.98 -4.05
CA ALA A 295 -11.32 15.08 -3.14
C ALA A 295 -10.90 14.96 -1.67
N SER A 296 -9.88 14.12 -1.39
CA SER A 296 -9.28 14.02 -0.06
C SER A 296 -8.61 15.34 0.35
N ALA A 297 -7.88 15.98 -0.55
CA ALA A 297 -7.26 17.30 -0.31
C ALA A 297 -8.31 18.38 0.01
N VAL A 298 -9.44 18.41 -0.73
CA VAL A 298 -10.56 19.31 -0.44
C VAL A 298 -11.14 19.04 0.95
N SER A 299 -11.17 17.78 1.38
CA SER A 299 -11.69 17.36 2.69
C SER A 299 -10.74 17.62 3.86
N LEU A 300 -9.46 17.88 3.58
CA LEU A 300 -8.39 17.97 4.58
C LEU A 300 -8.65 19.07 5.62
N ARG A 301 -9.19 20.22 5.20
CA ARG A 301 -9.52 21.33 6.14
C ARG A 301 -10.56 20.90 7.17
N GLY A 302 -11.60 20.17 6.74
CA GLY A 302 -12.63 19.61 7.62
C GLY A 302 -12.02 18.58 8.57
N PHE A 303 -11.20 17.67 8.04
CA PHE A 303 -10.51 16.65 8.79
C PHE A 303 -9.54 17.24 9.83
N TYR A 304 -8.75 18.27 9.48
CA TYR A 304 -7.87 18.96 10.40
C TYR A 304 -8.62 19.58 11.59
N ARG A 305 -9.83 20.10 11.37
CA ARG A 305 -10.68 20.63 12.45
C ARG A 305 -11.23 19.53 13.36
N GLN A 306 -11.54 18.38 12.82
CA GLN A 306 -12.13 17.25 13.55
C GLN A 306 -11.08 16.40 14.28
N ALA A 307 -9.94 16.12 13.64
CA ALA A 307 -8.91 15.17 14.07
C ALA A 307 -7.50 15.74 13.81
N ARG A 308 -7.18 16.88 14.48
CA ARG A 308 -5.94 17.63 14.25
C ARG A 308 -4.67 16.79 14.41
N PRO A 309 -4.50 15.93 15.45
CA PRO A 309 -3.28 15.16 15.61
C PRO A 309 -3.07 14.16 14.46
N GLU A 310 -4.14 13.52 14.01
CA GLU A 310 -4.12 12.57 12.89
C GLU A 310 -3.84 13.29 11.56
N ALA A 311 -4.40 14.49 11.37
CA ALA A 311 -4.12 15.30 10.19
C ALA A 311 -2.65 15.77 10.14
N VAL A 312 -2.08 16.16 11.29
CA VAL A 312 -0.65 16.50 11.39
C VAL A 312 0.22 15.29 11.10
N LEU A 313 -0.10 14.12 11.68
CA LEU A 313 0.62 12.87 11.40
C LEU A 313 0.60 12.53 9.90
N LEU A 314 -0.59 12.57 9.27
CA LEU A 314 -0.77 12.29 7.85
C LEU A 314 0.10 13.23 6.99
N LEU A 315 0.04 14.53 7.26
CA LEU A 315 0.83 15.53 6.53
C LEU A 315 2.34 15.34 6.76
N SER A 316 2.76 14.96 7.96
CA SER A 316 4.16 14.67 8.28
C SER A 316 4.66 13.44 7.52
N LEU A 317 3.88 12.35 7.51
CA LEU A 317 4.18 11.13 6.76
C LEU A 317 4.32 11.44 5.26
N LEU A 318 3.37 12.20 4.70
CA LEU A 318 3.39 12.58 3.29
C LEU A 318 4.59 13.47 2.96
N ALA A 319 4.83 14.52 3.76
CA ALA A 319 5.93 15.46 3.53
C ALA A 319 7.28 14.76 3.58
N LEU A 320 7.55 13.94 4.62
CA LEU A 320 8.81 13.22 4.74
C LEU A 320 9.04 12.28 3.55
N ARG A 321 8.00 11.55 3.15
CA ARG A 321 8.11 10.60 2.05
C ARG A 321 8.29 11.29 0.70
N LEU A 322 7.55 12.36 0.44
CA LEU A 322 7.74 13.18 -0.78
C LEU A 322 9.14 13.80 -0.83
N LEU A 323 9.60 14.43 0.25
CA LEU A 323 10.91 15.08 0.27
C LEU A 323 12.06 14.07 0.10
N PHE A 324 11.94 12.89 0.71
CA PHE A 324 12.94 11.84 0.57
C PHE A 324 13.00 11.31 -0.87
N TYR A 325 11.86 10.85 -1.41
CA TYR A 325 11.84 10.24 -2.73
C TYR A 325 12.00 11.27 -3.86
N ALA A 326 11.58 12.52 -3.69
CA ALA A 326 11.82 13.57 -4.69
C ALA A 326 13.31 13.84 -4.94
N ARG A 327 14.17 13.52 -3.98
CA ARG A 327 15.64 13.63 -4.13
C ARG A 327 16.30 12.34 -4.62
N TRP A 328 15.59 11.21 -4.53
CA TRP A 328 16.10 9.90 -4.91
C TRP A 328 16.24 9.78 -6.42
N SER A 329 17.34 9.22 -6.94
CA SER A 329 17.58 9.11 -8.40
C SER A 329 16.60 8.18 -9.11
N SER A 330 16.09 7.14 -8.41
CA SER A 330 15.05 6.24 -8.91
C SER A 330 13.70 6.55 -8.25
N TRP A 331 13.32 7.82 -8.22
CA TRP A 331 12.09 8.31 -7.58
C TRP A 331 10.81 7.73 -8.22
N ASP A 332 10.84 7.42 -9.49
CA ASP A 332 9.78 6.80 -10.29
C ASP A 332 9.47 5.36 -9.85
N GLY A 333 10.47 4.69 -9.25
CA GLY A 333 10.36 3.29 -8.82
C GLY A 333 10.32 2.29 -9.96
N ARG A 334 10.30 2.74 -11.21
CA ARG A 334 10.29 1.92 -12.45
C ARG A 334 9.23 0.83 -12.47
N GLU A 335 8.05 1.15 -11.92
CA GLU A 335 6.91 0.26 -11.75
C GLU A 335 5.60 1.03 -11.95
N TRP A 336 4.47 0.37 -11.81
CA TRP A 336 3.15 0.97 -11.97
C TRP A 336 2.92 2.14 -11.01
N GLY A 337 2.87 3.36 -11.53
CA GLY A 337 2.61 4.58 -10.78
C GLY A 337 3.66 4.91 -9.71
N PRO A 338 3.40 5.85 -8.80
CA PRO A 338 4.32 6.27 -7.76
C PRO A 338 4.32 5.27 -6.59
N ARG A 339 4.85 4.07 -6.79
CA ARG A 339 4.81 2.96 -5.82
C ARG A 339 5.31 3.33 -4.43
N TYR A 340 6.30 4.19 -4.35
CA TYR A 340 6.84 4.63 -3.07
C TYR A 340 5.85 5.42 -2.22
N LEU A 341 4.76 5.94 -2.80
CA LEU A 341 3.68 6.60 -2.07
C LEU A 341 2.53 5.65 -1.69
N LEU A 342 2.50 4.43 -2.23
CA LEU A 342 1.48 3.42 -1.92
C LEU A 342 1.30 3.18 -0.41
N PRO A 343 2.37 3.10 0.42
CA PRO A 343 2.22 2.92 1.87
C PRO A 343 1.30 3.91 2.56
N LEU A 344 1.15 5.11 1.99
CA LEU A 344 0.34 6.17 2.58
C LEU A 344 -1.08 6.24 2.01
N LEU A 345 -1.39 5.56 0.91
CA LEU A 345 -2.70 5.67 0.24
C LEU A 345 -3.89 5.41 1.17
N PRO A 346 -3.89 4.36 2.02
CA PRO A 346 -5.04 4.15 2.91
C PRO A 346 -5.25 5.32 3.86
N VAL A 347 -4.18 5.92 4.40
CA VAL A 347 -4.29 7.04 5.33
C VAL A 347 -4.53 8.37 4.62
N LEU A 348 -4.07 8.55 3.38
CA LEU A 348 -4.36 9.72 2.56
C LEU A 348 -5.84 9.83 2.16
N LEU A 349 -6.60 8.72 2.20
CA LEU A 349 -8.04 8.71 1.95
C LEU A 349 -8.87 9.01 3.22
N VAL A 350 -8.27 8.97 4.41
CA VAL A 350 -8.98 9.22 5.68
C VAL A 350 -9.71 10.56 5.70
N PRO A 351 -9.17 11.69 5.16
CA PRO A 351 -9.88 12.97 5.14
C PRO A 351 -11.26 12.94 4.46
N LEU A 352 -11.54 11.97 3.58
CA LEU A 352 -12.85 11.80 2.92
C LEU A 352 -14.01 11.57 3.91
N ILE A 353 -13.73 11.24 5.18
CA ILE A 353 -14.79 11.20 6.22
C ILE A 353 -15.42 12.58 6.42
N CYS A 354 -14.68 13.65 6.11
CA CYS A 354 -15.12 15.04 6.18
C CYS A 354 -15.47 15.64 4.81
N LEU A 355 -15.83 14.78 3.83
CA LEU A 355 -16.18 15.24 2.49
C LEU A 355 -17.32 16.25 2.56
N PRO A 356 -17.16 17.45 1.95
CA PRO A 356 -18.18 18.48 1.98
C PRO A 356 -19.52 18.02 1.40
N ALA A 357 -20.63 18.57 1.93
CA ALA A 357 -21.98 18.13 1.59
C ALA A 357 -22.46 18.57 0.18
N GLN A 358 -21.76 19.50 -0.47
CA GLN A 358 -22.13 20.03 -1.77
C GLN A 358 -22.25 18.91 -2.82
N ARG A 359 -23.37 18.88 -3.54
CA ARG A 359 -23.70 17.84 -4.52
C ARG A 359 -22.60 17.68 -5.59
N TRP A 360 -22.09 18.78 -6.12
CA TRP A 360 -21.06 18.75 -7.15
C TRP A 360 -19.72 18.17 -6.65
N ILE A 361 -19.35 18.41 -5.37
CA ILE A 361 -18.14 17.79 -4.78
C ILE A 361 -18.30 16.28 -4.67
N ARG A 362 -19.49 15.82 -4.26
CA ARG A 362 -19.77 14.37 -4.14
C ARG A 362 -19.81 13.69 -5.51
N ILE A 363 -20.43 14.32 -6.51
CA ILE A 363 -20.40 13.81 -7.89
C ILE A 363 -18.98 13.80 -8.41
N GLY A 364 -18.20 14.87 -8.22
CA GLY A 364 -16.80 14.94 -8.60
C GLY A 364 -15.96 13.84 -7.93
N THR A 365 -16.17 13.61 -6.64
CA THR A 365 -15.49 12.51 -5.91
C THR A 365 -15.81 11.14 -6.51
N PHE A 366 -17.08 10.90 -6.85
CA PHE A 366 -17.50 9.66 -7.51
C PHE A 366 -16.83 9.49 -8.88
N VAL A 367 -16.82 10.54 -9.69
CA VAL A 367 -16.14 10.53 -11.01
C VAL A 367 -14.65 10.25 -10.86
N LEU A 368 -13.97 10.94 -9.94
CA LEU A 368 -12.56 10.73 -9.68
C LEU A 368 -12.25 9.31 -9.19
N ALA A 369 -13.11 8.73 -8.35
CA ALA A 369 -12.99 7.34 -7.91
C ALA A 369 -13.20 6.35 -9.08
N ALA A 370 -14.19 6.61 -9.94
CA ALA A 370 -14.45 5.79 -11.12
C ALA A 370 -13.29 5.85 -12.13
N VAL A 371 -12.70 7.03 -12.34
CA VAL A 371 -11.49 7.19 -13.17
C VAL A 371 -10.33 6.37 -12.57
N GLY A 372 -10.09 6.48 -11.24
CA GLY A 372 -9.05 5.69 -10.56
C GLY A 372 -9.27 4.17 -10.73
N ILE A 373 -10.51 3.69 -10.60
CA ILE A 373 -10.84 2.28 -10.86
C ILE A 373 -10.53 1.90 -12.32
N GLY A 374 -10.82 2.78 -13.28
CA GLY A 374 -10.50 2.55 -14.69
C GLY A 374 -8.99 2.47 -14.95
N VAL A 375 -8.20 3.34 -14.31
CA VAL A 375 -6.74 3.33 -14.37
C VAL A 375 -6.19 2.01 -13.83
N GLU A 376 -6.64 1.59 -12.65
CA GLU A 376 -6.16 0.35 -12.04
C GLU A 376 -6.61 -0.90 -12.80
N LEU A 377 -7.83 -0.89 -13.36
CA LEU A 377 -8.31 -1.98 -14.22
C LEU A 377 -7.43 -2.11 -15.48
N LEU A 378 -7.02 -0.99 -16.07
CA LEU A 378 -6.09 -1.00 -17.21
C LEU A 378 -4.76 -1.66 -16.82
N GLY A 379 -4.21 -1.31 -15.63
CA GLY A 379 -3.02 -1.94 -15.06
C GLY A 379 -3.18 -3.43 -14.77
N GLN A 380 -4.43 -3.91 -14.56
CA GLN A 380 -4.71 -5.34 -14.43
C GLN A 380 -4.80 -6.06 -15.79
N LEU A 381 -5.39 -5.42 -16.80
CA LEU A 381 -5.62 -6.01 -18.10
C LEU A 381 -4.34 -6.08 -18.96
N VAL A 382 -3.45 -5.11 -18.84
CA VAL A 382 -2.20 -5.03 -19.60
C VAL A 382 -1.03 -5.01 -18.63
N PRO A 383 -0.25 -6.11 -18.51
CA PRO A 383 0.88 -6.17 -17.58
C PRO A 383 1.91 -5.10 -17.88
N TYR A 384 2.38 -4.43 -16.84
CA TYR A 384 3.40 -3.39 -16.98
C TYR A 384 4.76 -3.97 -17.38
N ASP A 385 5.23 -4.96 -16.61
CA ASP A 385 6.59 -5.47 -16.70
C ASP A 385 6.89 -6.24 -17.99
N THR A 386 5.91 -7.03 -18.47
CA THR A 386 6.12 -7.93 -19.61
C THR A 386 5.68 -7.34 -20.94
N THR A 387 4.82 -6.32 -20.92
CA THR A 387 4.19 -5.82 -22.15
C THR A 387 4.50 -4.33 -22.39
N VAL A 388 4.33 -3.48 -21.37
CA VAL A 388 4.54 -2.03 -21.55
C VAL A 388 6.03 -1.71 -21.63
N TRP A 389 6.81 -2.27 -20.71
CA TRP A 389 8.23 -2.04 -20.61
C TRP A 389 9.02 -2.48 -21.83
N PRO A 390 8.89 -3.74 -22.33
CA PRO A 390 9.57 -4.17 -23.55
C PRO A 390 9.18 -3.39 -24.80
N THR A 391 7.96 -2.87 -24.86
CA THR A 391 7.50 -2.11 -26.06
C THR A 391 7.95 -0.65 -26.08
N THR A 392 8.27 -0.08 -24.92
CA THR A 392 8.83 1.27 -24.83
C THR A 392 10.35 1.26 -24.90
N ALA A 393 10.99 0.21 -24.42
CA ALA A 393 12.43 0.04 -24.40
C ALA A 393 13.12 0.06 -25.79
N PRO A 394 12.58 -0.56 -26.87
CA PRO A 394 13.24 -0.59 -28.17
C PRO A 394 13.45 0.79 -28.81
N LEU A 395 12.72 1.80 -28.39
CA LEU A 395 12.84 3.15 -28.94
C LEU A 395 14.01 3.94 -28.37
N VAL A 396 14.60 3.50 -27.25
CA VAL A 396 15.58 4.30 -26.49
C VAL A 396 16.71 3.46 -25.86
N VAL A 397 16.70 2.14 -25.96
CA VAL A 397 17.67 1.24 -25.28
C VAL A 397 18.66 0.64 -26.27
N SER A 398 19.94 0.91 -26.07
CA SER A 398 20.99 -0.04 -26.46
C SER A 398 20.84 -1.27 -25.58
N THR A 399 20.30 -2.37 -26.12
CA THR A 399 20.10 -3.63 -25.43
C THR A 399 21.44 -4.17 -24.93
N LEU A 400 21.70 -4.04 -23.64
CA LEU A 400 22.70 -4.87 -22.97
C LEU A 400 22.10 -6.29 -22.87
N GLN A 401 22.42 -7.14 -23.82
CA GLN A 401 22.13 -8.56 -23.74
C GLN A 401 23.11 -9.17 -22.72
N LEU A 402 22.64 -9.36 -21.50
CA LEU A 402 23.36 -10.19 -20.54
C LEU A 402 22.98 -11.64 -20.85
N HIS A 403 23.96 -12.43 -21.27
CA HIS A 403 23.82 -13.88 -21.37
C HIS A 403 24.07 -14.48 -19.98
N ASP A 404 23.17 -15.33 -19.53
CA ASP A 404 23.44 -16.18 -18.36
C ASP A 404 24.49 -17.25 -18.70
N ALA A 405 25.00 -17.94 -17.68
CA ALA A 405 25.98 -19.00 -17.83
C ALA A 405 25.47 -20.20 -18.67
N ALA A 406 24.19 -20.26 -18.98
CA ALA A 406 23.53 -21.26 -19.82
C ALA A 406 23.24 -20.75 -21.25
N GLY A 407 23.62 -19.52 -21.59
CA GLY A 407 23.42 -18.91 -22.90
C GLY A 407 21.98 -18.39 -23.14
N SER A 408 21.14 -18.34 -22.11
CA SER A 408 19.81 -17.73 -22.21
C SER A 408 19.91 -16.23 -22.14
N THR A 409 19.22 -15.54 -23.05
CA THR A 409 19.19 -14.07 -23.08
C THR A 409 18.22 -13.58 -22.02
N CYS A 410 18.73 -13.02 -20.93
CA CYS A 410 17.91 -12.27 -20.00
C CYS A 410 17.73 -10.85 -20.57
N LEU A 411 16.50 -10.47 -20.91
CA LEU A 411 16.11 -9.07 -21.08
C LEU A 411 16.02 -8.44 -19.67
N CYS A 412 17.17 -8.27 -19.05
CA CYS A 412 17.25 -7.56 -17.78
C CYS A 412 17.15 -6.06 -18.08
N SER A 413 15.94 -5.52 -18.05
CA SER A 413 15.61 -4.09 -18.25
C SER A 413 16.17 -3.14 -17.18
N TRP A 414 17.16 -3.60 -16.44
CA TRP A 414 17.76 -2.92 -15.29
C TRP A 414 18.59 -1.70 -15.64
N PHE A 415 19.11 -1.65 -16.87
CA PHE A 415 19.87 -0.53 -17.39
C PHE A 415 19.05 0.22 -18.45
N VAL A 416 17.91 0.74 -18.06
CA VAL A 416 17.22 1.71 -18.88
C VAL A 416 18.08 2.96 -18.91
N ASP A 417 18.41 3.39 -20.11
CA ASP A 417 19.05 4.68 -20.32
C ASP A 417 18.24 5.77 -19.60
N ALA A 418 18.94 6.70 -18.93
CA ALA A 418 18.31 7.81 -18.23
C ALA A 418 17.37 8.61 -19.15
N ALA A 419 17.65 8.66 -20.45
CA ALA A 419 16.79 9.30 -21.46
C ALA A 419 15.47 8.54 -21.66
N ALA A 420 15.48 7.19 -21.64
CA ALA A 420 14.25 6.38 -21.76
C ALA A 420 13.35 6.52 -20.54
N SER A 421 13.93 6.44 -19.34
CA SER A 421 13.21 6.67 -18.09
C SER A 421 12.59 8.06 -18.09
N THR A 422 13.34 9.08 -18.48
CA THR A 422 12.85 10.46 -18.58
C THR A 422 11.68 10.58 -19.57
N ALA A 423 11.75 9.92 -20.74
CA ALA A 423 10.65 9.94 -21.70
C ALA A 423 9.39 9.26 -21.15
N MET A 424 9.52 8.10 -20.51
CA MET A 424 8.39 7.40 -19.89
C MET A 424 7.72 8.22 -18.79
N ASP A 425 8.51 8.94 -18.01
CA ASP A 425 8.01 9.72 -16.89
C ASP A 425 7.35 11.03 -17.30
N PHE A 426 7.88 11.72 -18.31
CA PHE A 426 7.51 13.10 -18.59
C PHE A 426 6.83 13.31 -19.95
N ASP A 427 6.94 12.37 -20.90
CA ASP A 427 6.27 12.45 -22.18
C ASP A 427 5.00 11.59 -22.18
N ILE A 428 3.85 12.23 -22.42
CA ILE A 428 2.55 11.54 -22.42
C ILE A 428 2.45 10.44 -23.49
N HIS A 429 3.20 10.55 -24.59
CA HIS A 429 3.20 9.54 -25.67
C HIS A 429 3.89 8.24 -25.24
N PHE A 430 4.88 8.34 -24.35
CA PHE A 430 5.62 7.19 -23.80
C PHE A 430 5.14 6.77 -22.41
N ALA A 431 4.25 7.56 -21.80
CA ALA A 431 3.72 7.26 -20.49
C ALA A 431 3.02 5.88 -20.43
N PRO A 432 3.21 5.10 -19.37
CA PRO A 432 2.66 3.75 -19.25
C PRO A 432 1.17 3.66 -19.52
N LEU A 433 0.37 4.58 -19.00
CA LEU A 433 -1.08 4.61 -19.23
C LEU A 433 -1.43 4.76 -20.71
N THR A 434 -0.79 5.70 -21.43
CA THR A 434 -1.03 5.89 -22.86
C THR A 434 -0.65 4.64 -23.64
N ARG A 435 0.47 4.03 -23.27
CA ARG A 435 0.96 2.82 -23.93
C ARG A 435 0.05 1.64 -23.68
N GLN A 436 -0.43 1.46 -22.45
CA GLN A 436 -1.40 0.38 -22.12
C GLN A 436 -2.73 0.54 -22.86
N VAL A 437 -3.26 1.76 -22.96
CA VAL A 437 -4.46 2.03 -23.77
C VAL A 437 -4.21 1.62 -25.23
N THR A 438 -3.08 2.00 -25.79
CA THR A 438 -2.71 1.62 -27.18
C THR A 438 -2.64 0.11 -27.35
N LEU A 439 -1.95 -0.59 -26.43
CA LEU A 439 -1.82 -2.05 -26.45
C LEU A 439 -3.18 -2.75 -26.28
N LEU A 440 -4.04 -2.24 -25.40
CA LEU A 440 -5.39 -2.76 -25.22
C LEU A 440 -6.23 -2.61 -26.49
N LEU A 441 -6.17 -1.46 -27.15
CA LEU A 441 -6.83 -1.21 -28.45
C LEU A 441 -6.30 -2.11 -29.57
N GLN A 442 -5.04 -2.52 -29.51
CA GLN A 442 -4.42 -3.50 -30.39
C GLN A 442 -4.75 -4.96 -30.03
N GLY A 443 -5.60 -5.16 -29.02
CA GLY A 443 -6.00 -6.50 -28.56
C GLY A 443 -5.00 -7.20 -27.66
N THR A 444 -4.01 -6.50 -27.13
CA THR A 444 -3.04 -7.04 -26.18
C THR A 444 -3.67 -7.09 -24.79
N VAL A 445 -3.97 -8.29 -24.33
CA VAL A 445 -4.49 -8.56 -22.98
C VAL A 445 -3.65 -9.66 -22.38
N ASP A 446 -3.40 -9.58 -21.08
CA ASP A 446 -2.67 -10.60 -20.32
C ASP A 446 -3.20 -12.00 -20.64
N PRO A 447 -2.33 -12.95 -21.04
CA PRO A 447 -2.74 -14.31 -21.37
C PRO A 447 -3.52 -15.00 -20.23
N SER A 448 -3.19 -14.70 -18.99
CA SER A 448 -3.89 -15.22 -17.81
C SER A 448 -5.36 -14.75 -17.76
N TRP A 449 -5.64 -13.54 -18.24
CA TRP A 449 -7.00 -13.01 -18.37
C TRP A 449 -7.74 -13.66 -19.55
N ARG A 450 -7.06 -13.89 -20.67
CA ARG A 450 -7.67 -14.54 -21.85
C ARG A 450 -8.09 -15.96 -21.53
N ALA A 451 -7.24 -16.76 -20.89
CA ALA A 451 -7.51 -18.17 -20.59
C ALA A 451 -8.70 -18.38 -19.63
N ALA A 452 -8.93 -17.44 -18.70
CA ALA A 452 -9.98 -17.53 -17.70
C ALA A 452 -11.11 -16.49 -17.90
N TRP A 453 -11.19 -15.87 -19.08
CA TRP A 453 -12.10 -14.76 -19.36
C TRP A 453 -13.56 -14.99 -18.96
N PRO A 454 -14.22 -16.13 -19.29
CA PRO A 454 -15.62 -16.32 -18.91
C PRO A 454 -15.83 -16.33 -17.40
N MET A 455 -14.93 -16.98 -16.65
CA MET A 455 -15.00 -17.07 -15.19
C MET A 455 -14.63 -15.74 -14.54
N ARG A 456 -13.57 -15.09 -14.99
CA ARG A 456 -13.11 -13.78 -14.47
C ARG A 456 -14.11 -12.69 -14.80
N GLY A 457 -14.67 -12.67 -16.01
CA GLY A 457 -15.74 -11.75 -16.39
C GLY A 457 -16.99 -11.90 -15.52
N PHE A 458 -17.44 -13.12 -15.27
CA PHE A 458 -18.55 -13.41 -14.35
C PHE A 458 -18.26 -12.92 -12.93
N LEU A 459 -17.07 -13.19 -12.42
CA LEU A 459 -16.69 -12.85 -11.05
C LEU A 459 -16.47 -11.33 -10.90
N LEU A 460 -15.94 -10.64 -11.91
CA LEU A 460 -15.88 -9.17 -11.94
C LEU A 460 -17.28 -8.56 -11.98
N ALA A 461 -18.20 -9.13 -12.77
CA ALA A 461 -19.60 -8.70 -12.81
C ALA A 461 -20.29 -8.93 -11.45
N LEU A 462 -20.02 -10.06 -10.80
CA LEU A 462 -20.51 -10.36 -9.45
C LEU A 462 -19.91 -9.39 -8.42
N ALA A 463 -18.60 -9.12 -8.46
CA ALA A 463 -17.95 -8.15 -7.59
C ALA A 463 -18.49 -6.73 -7.81
N ALA A 464 -18.72 -6.33 -9.06
CA ALA A 464 -19.35 -5.07 -9.40
C ALA A 464 -20.80 -5.01 -8.87
N ALA A 465 -21.57 -6.09 -9.02
CA ALA A 465 -22.94 -6.17 -8.48
C ALA A 465 -22.95 -6.07 -6.94
N ILE A 466 -22.03 -6.76 -6.27
CA ILE A 466 -21.87 -6.65 -4.81
C ILE A 466 -21.45 -5.23 -4.41
N ALA A 467 -20.51 -4.62 -5.12
CA ALA A 467 -20.09 -3.24 -4.88
C ALA A 467 -21.28 -2.26 -5.08
N VAL A 468 -22.11 -2.45 -6.11
CA VAL A 468 -23.34 -1.67 -6.34
C VAL A 468 -24.37 -1.91 -5.24
N LEU A 469 -24.55 -3.14 -4.77
CA LEU A 469 -25.46 -3.45 -3.66
C LEU A 469 -24.98 -2.85 -2.33
N LEU A 470 -23.68 -2.94 -2.04
CA LEU A 470 -23.05 -2.27 -0.91
C LEU A 470 -23.19 -0.75 -1.04
N TRP A 471 -22.97 -0.21 -2.25
CA TRP A 471 -23.19 1.20 -2.56
C TRP A 471 -24.65 1.62 -2.34
N ARG A 472 -25.64 0.87 -2.85
CA ARG A 472 -27.06 1.16 -2.67
C ARG A 472 -27.49 1.11 -1.21
N SER A 473 -26.99 0.13 -0.44
CA SER A 473 -27.27 0.05 1.00
C SER A 473 -26.62 1.21 1.75
N ALA A 474 -25.41 1.59 1.36
CA ALA A 474 -24.70 2.75 1.85
C ALA A 474 -25.40 4.06 1.49
N HIS A 475 -25.88 4.17 0.26
CA HIS A 475 -26.56 5.36 -0.24
C HIS A 475 -27.94 5.57 0.46
N ARG A 476 -28.71 4.51 0.72
CA ARG A 476 -29.96 4.62 1.50
C ARG A 476 -29.71 5.12 2.93
N ALA A 477 -28.72 4.58 3.62
CA ALA A 477 -28.32 5.07 4.93
C ALA A 477 -27.81 6.53 4.88
N TRP A 478 -27.16 6.91 3.79
CA TRP A 478 -26.62 8.25 3.57
C TRP A 478 -27.71 9.29 3.29
N PHE A 479 -28.79 8.90 2.58
CA PHE A 479 -29.95 9.77 2.33
C PHE A 479 -30.84 9.88 3.57
N THR A 480 -31.03 8.82 4.34
CA THR A 480 -31.80 8.89 5.59
C THR A 480 -31.12 9.77 6.65
N GLU A 481 -29.79 9.80 6.73
CA GLU A 481 -29.06 10.77 7.58
C GLU A 481 -29.19 12.23 7.09
N LEU A 482 -29.44 12.44 5.78
CA LEU A 482 -29.63 13.78 5.20
C LEU A 482 -31.02 14.35 5.43
N TYR A 483 -32.04 13.48 5.54
CA TYR A 483 -33.44 13.87 5.76
C TYR A 483 -33.89 13.81 7.23
N ALA A 484 -33.10 13.10 8.07
CA ALA A 484 -33.16 13.32 9.51
C ALA A 484 -32.42 14.62 9.83
N GLY A 485 -33.11 15.73 9.59
CA GLY A 485 -32.66 17.04 10.05
C GLY A 485 -32.31 16.99 11.54
N PRO A 486 -31.56 17.95 12.07
CA PRO A 486 -31.29 18.01 13.49
C PRO A 486 -32.68 18.09 14.16
N THR A 487 -33.12 16.99 14.79
CA THR A 487 -34.30 16.99 15.62
C THR A 487 -34.09 18.07 16.65
N GLY A 488 -34.78 19.18 16.44
CA GLY A 488 -34.71 20.35 17.29
C GLY A 488 -34.96 19.97 18.72
N SER A 489 -34.05 20.32 19.56
CA SER A 489 -34.32 20.62 20.94
C SER A 489 -35.13 21.89 20.99
N LEU A 490 -36.43 21.78 21.23
CA LEU A 490 -37.20 22.79 21.95
C LEU A 490 -36.84 22.71 23.42
#